data_4c2f26140f2570b42b3a012869b3b845
#
_entry.id   4c2f26140f2570b42b3a012869b3b845
#
_cell.length_a   1.000
_cell.length_b   1.000
_cell.length_c   1.000
_cell.angle_alpha   90.00
_cell.angle_beta   90.00
_cell.angle_gamma   90.00
#
_symmetry.space_group_name_H-M   'P 1'
#
loop_
_entity.id
_entity.type
_entity.pdbx_description
1 polymer ?
#
loop_
_entity_poly.entity_id
_entity_poly.type
_entity_poly.pdbx_seq_one_letter_code
_entity_poly.pdbx_strand_id
1 'polypeptide(L)'
;MTARQPVVLVTGLSGAGKASVLRALEDLGFEAIDNPPLTFIEELVARAAPVAGAPPSSGKKIAVGVDARSRGFNAEDVLATLDRLRANPDLRTELIYAAADEQVLMRRYTETRRRHPLSPAGRVVDGIAAEQALTALLRDAADLVIDTSELPLAALRQIIDTRYGGPHGDGTGPSPGLSVTLVSFAYPAGLPREADVVMDARFLRNPHYDIALRPQTGLDPAVGAYVEADPDFGAFFERLSGMILLLLPRFQQEGKKYATIAIGCTGGRHRSVHIVEKLAATLSQTGWRVTTTHRELAREGIVGRKPQDLIPPGGADAVPASKATS
;
A
#
# COMPACT_ATOMS: atom_id res chain seq x y z
N MET A 1 -10.00 14.29 21.51
CA MET A 1 -10.70 13.58 20.42
C MET A 1 -10.66 12.11 20.77
N THR A 2 -11.80 11.45 20.88
CA THR A 2 -11.89 10.02 21.15
C THR A 2 -11.28 9.22 20.01
N ALA A 3 -10.41 8.25 20.31
CA ALA A 3 -9.82 7.36 19.30
C ALA A 3 -10.95 6.53 18.66
N ARG A 4 -11.07 6.58 17.32
CA ARG A 4 -12.06 5.78 16.58
C ARG A 4 -11.59 4.34 16.49
N GLN A 5 -12.51 3.38 16.63
CA GLN A 5 -12.20 1.96 16.49
C GLN A 5 -11.84 1.62 15.03
N PRO A 6 -10.65 1.07 14.76
CA PRO A 6 -10.26 0.67 13.42
C PRO A 6 -11.01 -0.60 12.96
N VAL A 7 -11.62 -0.51 11.78
CA VAL A 7 -12.29 -1.62 11.09
C VAL A 7 -11.75 -1.71 9.67
N VAL A 8 -11.23 -2.86 9.28
CA VAL A 8 -10.68 -3.09 7.95
C VAL A 8 -11.45 -4.22 7.28
N LEU A 9 -12.15 -3.92 6.19
CA LEU A 9 -12.67 -4.96 5.31
C LEU A 9 -11.60 -5.32 4.28
N VAL A 10 -11.37 -6.61 4.08
CA VAL A 10 -10.40 -7.13 3.13
C VAL A 10 -11.14 -7.98 2.09
N THR A 11 -11.11 -7.56 0.86
CA THR A 11 -11.71 -8.29 -0.27
C THR A 11 -10.71 -8.46 -1.41
N GLY A 12 -11.13 -9.01 -2.52
CA GLY A 12 -10.30 -9.18 -3.71
C GLY A 12 -10.40 -10.56 -4.31
N LEU A 13 -9.64 -10.77 -5.37
CA LEU A 13 -9.69 -12.00 -6.15
C LEU A 13 -9.21 -13.22 -5.36
N SER A 14 -9.85 -14.34 -5.58
CA SER A 14 -9.46 -15.63 -5.02
C SER A 14 -8.06 -16.02 -5.50
N GLY A 15 -7.14 -16.24 -4.56
CA GLY A 15 -5.72 -16.45 -4.86
C GLY A 15 -4.86 -15.17 -4.90
N ALA A 16 -5.46 -13.98 -4.78
CA ALA A 16 -4.73 -12.71 -4.77
C ALA A 16 -4.09 -12.35 -3.42
N GLY A 17 -4.07 -13.25 -2.43
CA GLY A 17 -3.33 -13.02 -1.18
C GLY A 17 -4.13 -12.38 -0.05
N LYS A 18 -5.46 -12.32 -0.10
CA LYS A 18 -6.34 -11.83 0.97
C LYS A 18 -5.97 -12.40 2.36
N ALA A 19 -5.75 -13.72 2.45
CA ALA A 19 -5.34 -14.36 3.70
C ALA A 19 -4.00 -13.86 4.23
N SER A 20 -3.07 -13.46 3.36
CA SER A 20 -1.80 -12.87 3.76
C SER A 20 -1.98 -11.45 4.29
N VAL A 21 -2.91 -10.67 3.74
CA VAL A 21 -3.29 -9.36 4.25
C VAL A 21 -3.92 -9.50 5.64
N LEU A 22 -4.88 -10.43 5.82
CA LEU A 22 -5.51 -10.68 7.11
C LEU A 22 -4.50 -11.08 8.18
N ARG A 23 -3.55 -11.99 7.87
CA ARG A 23 -2.48 -12.37 8.80
C ARG A 23 -1.57 -11.18 9.17
N ALA A 24 -1.24 -10.32 8.19
CA ALA A 24 -0.43 -9.14 8.48
C ALA A 24 -1.17 -8.14 9.39
N LEU A 25 -2.49 -8.01 9.27
CA LEU A 25 -3.32 -7.22 10.18
C LEU A 25 -3.41 -7.89 11.58
N GLU A 26 -3.52 -9.22 11.63
CA GLU A 26 -3.51 -9.99 12.89
C GLU A 26 -2.20 -9.79 13.66
N ASP A 27 -1.05 -9.80 12.94
CA ASP A 27 0.27 -9.50 13.52
C ASP A 27 0.35 -8.08 14.14
N LEU A 28 -0.53 -7.16 13.71
CA LEU A 28 -0.69 -5.78 14.24
C LEU A 28 -1.78 -5.64 15.31
N GLY A 29 -2.30 -6.78 15.79
CA GLY A 29 -3.29 -6.84 16.87
C GLY A 29 -4.74 -6.64 16.43
N PHE A 30 -5.04 -6.80 15.13
CA PHE A 30 -6.44 -6.89 14.67
C PHE A 30 -7.01 -8.28 14.99
N GLU A 31 -8.26 -8.33 15.44
CA GLU A 31 -9.04 -9.56 15.45
C GLU A 31 -9.48 -9.87 14.01
N ALA A 32 -8.86 -10.88 13.39
CA ALA A 32 -9.10 -11.20 11.99
C ALA A 32 -10.17 -12.29 11.86
N ILE A 33 -11.20 -12.03 11.05
CA ILE A 33 -12.33 -12.93 10.80
C ILE A 33 -12.44 -13.12 9.29
N ASP A 34 -12.25 -14.35 8.80
CA ASP A 34 -12.33 -14.63 7.36
C ASP A 34 -13.70 -15.19 6.99
N ASN A 35 -14.35 -14.55 6.04
CA ASN A 35 -15.61 -14.94 5.40
C ASN A 35 -16.81 -15.18 6.35
N PRO A 36 -17.11 -14.29 7.32
CA PRO A 36 -18.37 -14.37 8.04
C PRO A 36 -19.54 -14.08 7.07
N PRO A 37 -20.75 -14.52 7.40
CA PRO A 37 -21.94 -14.05 6.69
C PRO A 37 -22.04 -12.53 6.75
N LEU A 38 -22.35 -11.84 5.63
CA LEU A 38 -22.38 -10.39 5.52
C LEU A 38 -23.26 -9.74 6.59
N THR A 39 -24.41 -10.38 6.92
CA THR A 39 -25.35 -9.91 7.92
C THR A 39 -24.79 -9.85 9.34
N PHE A 40 -23.68 -10.53 9.62
CA PHE A 40 -23.06 -10.54 10.95
C PHE A 40 -21.93 -9.53 11.10
N ILE A 41 -21.47 -8.88 10.02
CA ILE A 41 -20.30 -7.98 10.09
C ILE A 41 -20.56 -6.82 11.06
N GLU A 42 -21.71 -6.18 10.98
CA GLU A 42 -22.05 -5.05 11.85
C GLU A 42 -22.16 -5.50 13.33
N GLU A 43 -22.71 -6.68 13.58
CA GLU A 43 -22.79 -7.24 14.95
C GLU A 43 -21.39 -7.58 15.50
N LEU A 44 -20.50 -8.16 14.67
CA LEU A 44 -19.12 -8.44 15.06
C LEU A 44 -18.37 -7.16 15.44
N VAL A 45 -18.52 -6.11 14.63
CA VAL A 45 -17.93 -4.80 14.90
C VAL A 45 -18.49 -4.18 16.18
N ALA A 46 -19.81 -4.22 16.36
CA ALA A 46 -20.48 -3.70 17.56
C ALA A 46 -20.05 -4.41 18.86
N ARG A 47 -19.85 -5.73 18.81
CA ARG A 47 -19.35 -6.52 19.96
C ARG A 47 -17.89 -6.24 20.32
N ALA A 48 -17.12 -5.74 19.39
CA ALA A 48 -15.72 -5.37 19.60
C ALA A 48 -15.57 -3.91 20.10
N ALA A 49 -16.66 -3.17 20.19
CA ALA A 49 -16.67 -1.82 20.72
C ALA A 49 -16.24 -1.79 22.20
N PRO A 50 -15.65 -0.68 22.68
CA PRO A 50 -15.32 -0.52 24.09
C PRO A 50 -16.55 -0.72 24.98
N VAL A 51 -16.40 -1.45 26.10
CA VAL A 51 -17.46 -1.56 27.09
C VAL A 51 -17.72 -0.17 27.70
N ALA A 52 -18.99 0.16 27.97
CA ALA A 52 -19.36 1.43 28.56
C ALA A 52 -18.55 1.71 29.85
N GLY A 53 -17.84 2.84 29.90
CA GLY A 53 -16.95 3.23 31.00
C GLY A 53 -15.48 2.81 30.85
N ALA A 54 -15.12 2.03 29.83
CA ALA A 54 -13.72 1.73 29.50
C ALA A 54 -13.07 2.88 28.69
N PRO A 55 -11.73 3.02 28.74
CA PRO A 55 -11.07 4.03 27.91
C PRO A 55 -11.34 3.81 26.42
N PRO A 56 -11.51 4.87 25.61
CA PRO A 56 -11.79 4.77 24.17
C PRO A 56 -10.79 3.92 23.38
N SER A 57 -9.56 3.81 23.88
CA SER A 57 -8.49 2.98 23.30
C SER A 57 -8.64 1.48 23.57
N SER A 58 -9.65 1.05 24.34
CA SER A 58 -9.86 -0.37 24.67
C SER A 58 -10.68 -1.14 23.63
N GLY A 59 -11.21 -0.47 22.60
CA GLY A 59 -11.88 -1.11 21.47
C GLY A 59 -10.92 -1.98 20.67
N LYS A 60 -11.33 -3.20 20.35
CA LYS A 60 -10.53 -4.11 19.54
C LYS A 60 -10.48 -3.62 18.09
N LYS A 61 -9.31 -3.70 17.47
CA LYS A 61 -9.16 -3.51 16.02
C LYS A 61 -9.74 -4.72 15.31
N ILE A 62 -10.56 -4.53 14.28
CA ILE A 62 -11.25 -5.62 13.57
C ILE A 62 -10.81 -5.66 12.10
N ALA A 63 -10.49 -6.84 11.61
CA ALA A 63 -10.25 -7.10 10.20
C ALA A 63 -11.19 -8.21 9.71
N VAL A 64 -12.00 -7.92 8.69
CA VAL A 64 -12.99 -8.85 8.15
C VAL A 64 -12.68 -9.16 6.69
N GLY A 65 -12.37 -10.42 6.40
CA GLY A 65 -12.24 -10.92 5.03
C GLY A 65 -13.61 -11.22 4.43
N VAL A 66 -13.88 -10.74 3.23
CA VAL A 66 -15.10 -11.00 2.47
C VAL A 66 -14.74 -11.31 1.03
N ASP A 67 -15.23 -12.40 0.47
CA ASP A 67 -15.02 -12.73 -0.93
C ASP A 67 -16.19 -13.53 -1.54
N ALA A 68 -16.06 -13.87 -2.81
CA ALA A 68 -17.06 -14.59 -3.58
C ALA A 68 -17.44 -15.96 -3.01
N ARG A 69 -16.73 -16.48 -1.99
CA ARG A 69 -17.09 -17.71 -1.26
C ARG A 69 -18.12 -17.46 -0.16
N SER A 70 -18.29 -16.21 0.28
CA SER A 70 -19.29 -15.87 1.28
C SER A 70 -20.68 -16.16 0.75
N ARG A 71 -21.50 -16.85 1.54
CA ARG A 71 -22.86 -17.22 1.14
C ARG A 71 -23.68 -15.96 0.86
N GLY A 72 -24.24 -15.87 -0.36
CA GLY A 72 -25.02 -14.70 -0.78
C GLY A 72 -24.15 -13.47 -1.07
N PHE A 73 -22.88 -13.65 -1.41
CA PHE A 73 -21.99 -12.55 -1.76
C PHE A 73 -22.57 -11.74 -2.93
N ASN A 74 -22.72 -10.44 -2.68
CA ASN A 74 -23.07 -9.43 -3.65
C ASN A 74 -22.21 -8.17 -3.35
N ALA A 75 -21.58 -7.61 -4.37
CA ALA A 75 -20.72 -6.43 -4.21
C ALA A 75 -21.49 -5.21 -3.67
N GLU A 76 -22.72 -5.02 -4.12
CA GLU A 76 -23.58 -3.92 -3.66
C GLU A 76 -23.93 -4.03 -2.17
N ASP A 77 -24.19 -5.25 -1.68
CA ASP A 77 -24.47 -5.48 -0.25
C ASP A 77 -23.23 -5.23 0.62
N VAL A 78 -22.03 -5.59 0.12
CA VAL A 78 -20.76 -5.29 0.79
C VAL A 78 -20.53 -3.79 0.84
N LEU A 79 -20.79 -3.06 -0.25
CA LEU A 79 -20.68 -1.60 -0.28
C LEU A 79 -21.70 -0.93 0.66
N ALA A 80 -22.94 -1.39 0.66
CA ALA A 80 -23.94 -0.87 1.59
C ALA A 80 -23.54 -1.10 3.07
N THR A 81 -22.95 -2.25 3.39
CA THR A 81 -22.42 -2.53 4.72
C THR A 81 -21.23 -1.60 5.04
N LEU A 82 -20.30 -1.41 4.09
CA LEU A 82 -19.18 -0.49 4.22
C LEU A 82 -19.65 0.94 4.50
N ASP A 83 -20.65 1.42 3.78
CA ASP A 83 -21.19 2.77 3.93
C ASP A 83 -21.86 2.95 5.30
N ARG A 84 -22.60 1.95 5.79
CA ARG A 84 -23.17 1.98 7.15
C ARG A 84 -22.09 2.03 8.23
N LEU A 85 -21.02 1.24 8.07
CA LEU A 85 -19.88 1.27 8.99
C LEU A 85 -19.13 2.62 8.93
N ARG A 86 -18.98 3.21 7.76
CA ARG A 86 -18.36 4.54 7.58
C ARG A 86 -19.20 5.67 8.14
N ALA A 87 -20.54 5.54 8.12
CA ALA A 87 -21.45 6.51 8.71
C ALA A 87 -21.39 6.56 10.24
N ASN A 88 -20.85 5.51 10.89
CA ASN A 88 -20.69 5.48 12.33
C ASN A 88 -19.48 6.33 12.75
N PRO A 89 -19.70 7.44 13.54
CA PRO A 89 -18.61 8.35 13.92
C PRO A 89 -17.57 7.73 14.85
N ASP A 90 -17.89 6.64 15.53
CA ASP A 90 -17.00 5.94 16.45
C ASP A 90 -16.07 4.94 15.72
N LEU A 91 -16.34 4.66 14.45
CA LEU A 91 -15.57 3.74 13.64
C LEU A 91 -14.66 4.48 12.64
N ARG A 92 -13.55 3.85 12.33
CA ARG A 92 -12.69 4.18 11.19
C ARG A 92 -12.63 2.98 10.26
N THR A 93 -13.44 3.01 9.22
CA THR A 93 -13.64 1.87 8.33
C THR A 93 -12.91 2.07 7.02
N GLU A 94 -12.08 1.09 6.63
CA GLU A 94 -11.34 1.06 5.38
C GLU A 94 -11.59 -0.25 4.63
N LEU A 95 -11.56 -0.18 3.29
CA LEU A 95 -11.66 -1.33 2.39
C LEU A 95 -10.32 -1.57 1.70
N ILE A 96 -9.74 -2.75 1.89
CA ILE A 96 -8.57 -3.22 1.14
C ILE A 96 -9.04 -4.19 0.05
N TYR A 97 -8.57 -3.97 -1.18
CA TYR A 97 -8.77 -4.88 -2.29
C TYR A 97 -7.44 -5.55 -2.68
N ALA A 98 -7.36 -6.87 -2.54
CA ALA A 98 -6.22 -7.66 -2.99
C ALA A 98 -6.44 -8.05 -4.47
N ALA A 99 -5.51 -7.63 -5.32
CA ALA A 99 -5.48 -7.93 -6.75
C ALA A 99 -4.28 -8.82 -7.11
N ALA A 100 -4.38 -9.50 -8.24
CA ALA A 100 -3.24 -10.11 -8.92
C ALA A 100 -3.57 -10.30 -10.41
N ASP A 101 -2.53 -10.38 -11.23
CA ASP A 101 -2.64 -10.69 -12.65
C ASP A 101 -3.29 -12.05 -12.88
N GLU A 102 -4.08 -12.15 -13.95
CA GLU A 102 -4.73 -13.40 -14.34
C GLU A 102 -3.72 -14.55 -14.51
N GLN A 103 -2.59 -14.29 -15.16
CA GLN A 103 -1.53 -15.30 -15.35
C GLN A 103 -0.94 -15.77 -14.02
N VAL A 104 -0.77 -14.85 -13.07
CA VAL A 104 -0.27 -15.17 -11.73
C VAL A 104 -1.32 -15.97 -10.95
N LEU A 105 -2.58 -15.59 -11.03
CA LEU A 105 -3.68 -16.35 -10.43
C LEU A 105 -3.75 -17.76 -11.00
N MET A 106 -3.71 -17.90 -12.33
CA MET A 106 -3.69 -19.19 -13.02
C MET A 106 -2.56 -20.08 -12.51
N ARG A 107 -1.34 -19.54 -12.41
CA ARG A 107 -0.19 -20.25 -11.85
C ARG A 107 -0.44 -20.71 -10.42
N ARG A 108 -0.90 -19.81 -9.54
CA ARG A 108 -1.20 -20.12 -8.13
C ARG A 108 -2.28 -21.20 -7.98
N TYR A 109 -3.29 -21.18 -8.83
CA TYR A 109 -4.31 -22.23 -8.86
C TYR A 109 -3.75 -23.59 -9.30
N THR A 110 -2.87 -23.59 -10.31
CA THR A 110 -2.19 -24.80 -10.79
C THR A 110 -1.28 -25.39 -9.70
N GLU A 111 -0.48 -24.56 -9.04
CA GLU A 111 0.43 -24.98 -7.97
C GLU A 111 -0.34 -25.56 -6.77
N THR A 112 -1.45 -24.94 -6.38
CA THR A 112 -2.25 -25.38 -5.22
C THR A 112 -3.25 -26.46 -5.54
N ARG A 113 -3.45 -26.80 -6.83
CA ARG A 113 -4.44 -27.78 -7.33
C ARG A 113 -5.85 -27.53 -6.81
N ARG A 114 -6.22 -26.27 -6.58
CA ARG A 114 -7.56 -25.88 -6.12
C ARG A 114 -8.47 -25.56 -7.31
N ARG A 115 -9.74 -25.77 -7.13
CA ARG A 115 -10.78 -25.31 -8.07
C ARG A 115 -11.14 -23.86 -7.76
N HIS A 116 -11.49 -23.12 -8.81
CA HIS A 116 -11.95 -21.74 -8.60
C HIS A 116 -13.37 -21.73 -8.00
N PRO A 117 -13.66 -20.91 -6.97
CA PRO A 117 -14.96 -20.89 -6.29
C PRO A 117 -16.15 -20.67 -7.25
N LEU A 118 -15.98 -19.75 -8.23
CA LEU A 118 -17.02 -19.43 -9.20
C LEU A 118 -17.01 -20.33 -10.45
N SER A 119 -16.08 -21.28 -10.56
CA SER A 119 -16.02 -22.24 -11.67
C SER A 119 -15.59 -23.63 -11.16
N PRO A 120 -16.36 -24.27 -10.27
CA PRO A 120 -15.95 -25.50 -9.60
C PRO A 120 -15.84 -26.71 -10.56
N ALA A 121 -16.56 -26.70 -11.67
CA ALA A 121 -16.55 -27.73 -12.71
C ALA A 121 -16.00 -27.23 -14.06
N GLY A 122 -15.65 -25.94 -14.17
CA GLY A 122 -15.19 -25.29 -15.39
C GLY A 122 -13.71 -24.93 -15.36
N ARG A 123 -13.31 -24.06 -16.27
CA ARG A 123 -11.92 -23.57 -16.38
C ARG A 123 -11.66 -22.50 -15.33
N VAL A 124 -10.45 -22.49 -14.77
CA VAL A 124 -10.04 -21.49 -13.77
C VAL A 124 -10.11 -20.07 -14.35
N VAL A 125 -9.76 -19.88 -15.62
CA VAL A 125 -9.79 -18.56 -16.29
C VAL A 125 -11.20 -17.98 -16.32
N ASP A 126 -12.22 -18.80 -16.57
CA ASP A 126 -13.62 -18.37 -16.62
C ASP A 126 -14.09 -17.91 -15.22
N GLY A 127 -13.63 -18.61 -14.18
CA GLY A 127 -13.89 -18.25 -12.79
C GLY A 127 -13.22 -16.93 -12.39
N ILE A 128 -11.97 -16.70 -12.81
CA ILE A 128 -11.24 -15.44 -12.56
C ILE A 128 -11.96 -14.28 -13.24
N ALA A 129 -12.34 -14.41 -14.51
CA ALA A 129 -13.05 -13.37 -15.25
C ALA A 129 -14.41 -13.04 -14.60
N ALA A 130 -15.16 -14.06 -14.18
CA ALA A 130 -16.43 -13.87 -13.48
C ALA A 130 -16.23 -13.14 -12.13
N GLU A 131 -15.18 -13.50 -11.37
CA GLU A 131 -14.89 -12.86 -10.09
C GLU A 131 -14.42 -11.42 -10.26
N GLN A 132 -13.63 -11.11 -11.29
CA GLN A 132 -13.23 -9.74 -11.64
C GLN A 132 -14.45 -8.87 -11.92
N ALA A 133 -15.40 -9.36 -12.73
CA ALA A 133 -16.65 -8.64 -13.02
C ALA A 133 -17.50 -8.44 -11.76
N LEU A 134 -17.63 -9.47 -10.91
CA LEU A 134 -18.41 -9.45 -9.68
C LEU A 134 -17.85 -8.47 -8.64
N THR A 135 -16.52 -8.32 -8.59
CA THR A 135 -15.84 -7.51 -7.56
C THR A 135 -15.37 -6.15 -8.06
N ALA A 136 -15.66 -5.77 -9.31
CA ALA A 136 -15.21 -4.51 -9.92
C ALA A 136 -15.60 -3.29 -9.07
N LEU A 137 -16.85 -3.20 -8.63
CA LEU A 137 -17.33 -2.09 -7.79
C LEU A 137 -16.57 -2.00 -6.45
N LEU A 138 -16.18 -3.14 -5.87
CA LEU A 138 -15.40 -3.15 -4.63
C LEU A 138 -13.97 -2.67 -4.85
N ARG A 139 -13.38 -2.97 -6.00
CA ARG A 139 -12.07 -2.45 -6.38
C ARG A 139 -12.08 -0.94 -6.50
N ASP A 140 -13.10 -0.39 -7.15
CA ASP A 140 -13.25 1.06 -7.38
C ASP A 140 -13.50 1.82 -6.06
N ALA A 141 -14.21 1.19 -5.11
CA ALA A 141 -14.51 1.76 -3.79
C ALA A 141 -13.41 1.54 -2.74
N ALA A 142 -12.36 0.78 -3.06
CA ALA A 142 -11.30 0.44 -2.12
C ALA A 142 -10.47 1.65 -1.69
N ASP A 143 -10.13 1.73 -0.40
CA ASP A 143 -9.22 2.72 0.17
C ASP A 143 -7.75 2.35 -0.10
N LEU A 144 -7.48 1.06 -0.35
CA LEU A 144 -6.18 0.52 -0.71
C LEU A 144 -6.34 -0.67 -1.66
N VAL A 145 -5.73 -0.60 -2.83
CA VAL A 145 -5.57 -1.74 -3.73
C VAL A 145 -4.14 -2.25 -3.61
N ILE A 146 -3.98 -3.55 -3.34
CA ILE A 146 -2.68 -4.21 -3.27
C ILE A 146 -2.57 -5.21 -4.40
N ASP A 147 -1.77 -4.89 -5.41
CA ASP A 147 -1.40 -5.87 -6.43
C ASP A 147 -0.29 -6.78 -5.90
N THR A 148 -0.62 -8.06 -5.78
CA THR A 148 0.28 -9.09 -5.25
C THR A 148 0.96 -9.92 -6.33
N SER A 149 0.83 -9.55 -7.60
CA SER A 149 1.36 -10.32 -8.74
C SER A 149 2.84 -10.62 -8.58
N GLU A 150 3.61 -9.59 -8.30
CA GLU A 150 5.06 -9.63 -8.16
C GLU A 150 5.53 -9.17 -6.77
N LEU A 151 4.61 -9.13 -5.80
CA LEU A 151 4.88 -8.59 -4.48
C LEU A 151 5.29 -9.72 -3.51
N PRO A 152 6.54 -9.72 -3.01
CA PRO A 152 6.97 -10.65 -1.98
C PRO A 152 6.16 -10.48 -0.70
N LEU A 153 5.97 -11.57 0.06
CA LEU A 153 5.22 -11.54 1.31
C LEU A 153 5.77 -10.53 2.32
N ALA A 154 7.09 -10.35 2.36
CA ALA A 154 7.75 -9.36 3.22
C ALA A 154 7.36 -7.92 2.85
N ALA A 155 7.29 -7.61 1.55
CA ALA A 155 6.87 -6.29 1.07
C ALA A 155 5.37 -6.04 1.34
N LEU A 156 4.52 -7.06 1.17
CA LEU A 156 3.10 -6.97 1.56
C LEU A 156 2.95 -6.64 3.04
N ARG A 157 3.68 -7.33 3.92
CA ARG A 157 3.67 -7.05 5.37
C ARG A 157 4.13 -5.63 5.66
N GLN A 158 5.15 -5.15 4.97
CA GLN A 158 5.64 -3.77 5.13
C GLN A 158 4.59 -2.72 4.73
N ILE A 159 3.84 -2.95 3.64
CA ILE A 159 2.73 -2.08 3.23
C ILE A 159 1.68 -1.99 4.33
N ILE A 160 1.26 -3.14 4.88
CA ILE A 160 0.27 -3.22 5.95
C ILE A 160 0.80 -2.59 7.24
N ASP A 161 2.05 -2.88 7.63
CA ASP A 161 2.69 -2.29 8.80
C ASP A 161 2.82 -0.76 8.70
N THR A 162 3.22 -0.26 7.55
CA THR A 162 3.31 1.20 7.32
C THR A 162 1.96 1.90 7.45
N ARG A 163 0.87 1.24 7.04
CA ARG A 163 -0.46 1.84 7.05
C ARG A 163 -1.16 1.69 8.40
N TYR A 164 -1.01 0.55 9.08
CA TYR A 164 -1.77 0.17 10.27
C TYR A 164 -0.91 -0.06 11.52
N GLY A 165 0.40 -0.16 11.38
CA GLY A 165 1.37 -0.26 12.47
C GLY A 165 1.82 1.11 12.96
N GLY A 166 2.21 1.22 14.23
CA GLY A 166 2.76 2.43 14.84
C GLY A 166 1.74 3.39 15.44
N PRO A 167 2.20 4.52 16.02
CA PRO A 167 1.37 5.44 16.81
C PRO A 167 0.21 6.07 16.04
N HIS A 168 0.26 6.04 14.71
CA HIS A 168 -0.82 6.55 13.84
C HIS A 168 -1.67 5.43 13.23
N GLY A 169 -1.28 4.17 13.41
CA GLY A 169 -2.04 2.99 12.96
C GLY A 169 -3.17 2.59 13.92
N ASP A 170 -3.20 3.19 15.11
CA ASP A 170 -4.20 2.98 16.16
C ASP A 170 -5.52 3.74 15.92
N GLY A 171 -5.70 4.35 14.79
CA GLY A 171 -6.93 5.09 14.46
C GLY A 171 -6.97 6.53 14.96
N THR A 172 -5.92 7.04 15.61
CA THR A 172 -5.89 8.41 16.15
C THR A 172 -5.45 9.48 15.14
N GLY A 173 -5.03 9.08 13.94
CA GLY A 173 -4.66 10.01 12.88
C GLY A 173 -5.87 10.58 12.12
N PRO A 174 -5.72 11.71 11.40
CA PRO A 174 -6.76 12.24 10.54
C PRO A 174 -7.23 11.17 9.54
N SER A 175 -8.50 11.25 9.12
CA SER A 175 -9.11 10.38 8.09
C SER A 175 -8.08 10.06 6.99
N PRO A 176 -7.96 8.80 6.53
CA PRO A 176 -6.91 8.45 5.58
C PRO A 176 -7.09 9.30 4.32
N GLY A 177 -6.24 10.29 4.20
CA GLY A 177 -6.07 11.02 2.95
C GLY A 177 -5.58 10.08 1.86
N LEU A 178 -5.40 10.61 0.66
CA LEU A 178 -4.83 9.89 -0.48
C LEU A 178 -3.54 9.13 -0.04
N SER A 179 -3.53 7.81 -0.20
CA SER A 179 -2.34 6.98 0.01
C SER A 179 -1.49 7.00 -1.26
N VAL A 180 -0.23 7.39 -1.15
CA VAL A 180 0.68 7.49 -2.30
C VAL A 180 1.65 6.32 -2.28
N THR A 181 1.68 5.56 -3.36
CA THR A 181 2.65 4.48 -3.56
C THR A 181 3.62 4.87 -4.68
N LEU A 182 4.91 4.81 -4.41
CA LEU A 182 5.95 5.02 -5.40
C LEU A 182 6.58 3.67 -5.76
N VAL A 183 6.61 3.36 -7.06
CA VAL A 183 7.08 2.06 -7.55
C VAL A 183 8.29 2.26 -8.47
N SER A 184 9.41 1.61 -8.18
CA SER A 184 10.49 1.48 -9.17
C SER A 184 10.34 0.18 -9.96
N PHE A 185 10.52 0.23 -11.27
CA PHE A 185 10.36 -0.93 -12.14
C PHE A 185 11.34 -0.96 -13.32
N ALA A 186 11.52 -2.17 -13.91
CA ALA A 186 12.25 -2.38 -15.15
C ALA A 186 11.28 -2.41 -16.33
N TYR A 187 11.53 -1.63 -17.38
CA TYR A 187 10.70 -1.65 -18.60
C TYR A 187 10.55 -3.03 -19.24
N PRO A 188 11.60 -3.86 -19.36
CA PRO A 188 11.47 -5.22 -19.92
C PRO A 188 10.52 -6.14 -19.13
N ALA A 189 10.31 -5.85 -17.86
CA ALA A 189 9.38 -6.60 -17.01
C ALA A 189 7.92 -6.11 -17.10
N GLY A 190 7.65 -5.14 -17.96
CA GLY A 190 6.32 -4.54 -18.17
C GLY A 190 6.00 -3.41 -17.19
N LEU A 191 5.01 -2.59 -17.55
CA LEU A 191 4.52 -1.49 -16.72
C LEU A 191 3.73 -2.03 -15.52
N PRO A 192 3.85 -1.41 -14.33
CA PRO A 192 2.92 -1.67 -13.23
C PRO A 192 1.48 -1.28 -13.65
N ARG A 193 0.56 -2.23 -13.57
CA ARG A 193 -0.83 -2.03 -14.05
C ARG A 193 -1.64 -1.10 -13.18
N GLU A 194 -1.25 -0.99 -11.91
CA GLU A 194 -1.83 -0.10 -10.92
C GLU A 194 -1.36 1.35 -11.02
N ALA A 195 -0.39 1.64 -11.91
CA ALA A 195 0.22 2.96 -12.00
C ALA A 195 -0.71 4.00 -12.62
N ASP A 196 -0.91 5.10 -11.91
CA ASP A 196 -1.63 6.29 -12.39
C ASP A 196 -0.74 7.21 -13.21
N VAL A 197 0.55 7.26 -12.83
CA VAL A 197 1.58 8.05 -13.50
C VAL A 197 2.81 7.15 -13.73
N VAL A 198 3.32 7.13 -14.94
CA VAL A 198 4.53 6.40 -15.30
C VAL A 198 5.55 7.36 -15.87
N MET A 199 6.77 7.35 -15.31
CA MET A 199 7.89 8.17 -15.77
C MET A 199 9.07 7.32 -16.18
N ASP A 200 9.69 7.70 -17.31
CA ASP A 200 10.87 7.04 -17.86
C ASP A 200 12.13 7.77 -17.41
N ALA A 201 13.01 7.05 -16.72
CA ALA A 201 14.31 7.55 -16.27
C ALA A 201 15.50 7.00 -17.10
N ARG A 202 15.25 6.36 -18.24
CA ARG A 202 16.32 5.74 -19.04
C ARG A 202 17.26 6.73 -19.71
N PHE A 203 16.82 7.96 -19.92
CA PHE A 203 17.64 9.02 -20.51
C PHE A 203 18.77 9.50 -19.60
N LEU A 204 18.65 9.32 -18.28
CA LEU A 204 19.69 9.68 -17.32
C LEU A 204 20.90 8.73 -17.40
N ARG A 205 22.06 9.21 -16.93
CA ARG A 205 23.32 8.43 -16.88
C ARG A 205 23.09 7.08 -16.22
N ASN A 206 23.65 6.03 -16.86
CA ASN A 206 23.41 4.67 -16.42
C ASN A 206 24.56 4.13 -15.56
N PRO A 207 24.37 3.95 -14.23
CA PRO A 207 25.41 3.40 -13.34
C PRO A 207 25.90 2.00 -13.73
N HIS A 208 25.15 1.26 -14.54
CA HIS A 208 25.53 -0.07 -14.99
C HIS A 208 26.84 -0.10 -15.81
N TYR A 209 27.19 1.02 -16.45
CA TYR A 209 28.43 1.12 -17.23
C TYR A 209 29.64 1.41 -16.34
N ASP A 210 29.47 1.77 -15.10
CA ASP A 210 30.54 1.90 -14.12
C ASP A 210 30.74 0.56 -13.39
N ILE A 211 31.94 0.00 -13.45
CA ILE A 211 32.26 -1.33 -12.89
C ILE A 211 32.05 -1.34 -11.37
N ALA A 212 32.36 -0.24 -10.68
CA ALA A 212 32.24 -0.13 -9.22
C ALA A 212 30.76 0.03 -8.77
N LEU A 213 29.93 0.65 -9.61
CA LEU A 213 28.52 0.92 -9.29
C LEU A 213 27.57 -0.19 -9.78
N ARG A 214 27.98 -0.97 -10.76
CA ARG A 214 27.18 -2.04 -11.36
C ARG A 214 26.57 -3.02 -10.35
N PRO A 215 27.32 -3.53 -9.33
CA PRO A 215 26.76 -4.47 -8.34
C PRO A 215 25.86 -3.80 -7.29
N GLN A 216 25.94 -2.47 -7.15
CA GLN A 216 25.18 -1.69 -6.20
C GLN A 216 23.75 -1.44 -6.67
N THR A 217 22.96 -0.73 -5.88
CA THR A 217 21.56 -0.38 -6.17
C THR A 217 21.33 1.12 -6.02
N GLY A 218 20.17 1.62 -6.42
CA GLY A 218 19.78 3.01 -6.19
C GLY A 218 19.58 3.40 -4.72
N LEU A 219 19.66 2.45 -3.79
CA LEU A 219 19.68 2.69 -2.34
C LEU A 219 21.09 3.11 -1.85
N ASP A 220 22.12 2.83 -2.65
CA ASP A 220 23.51 3.15 -2.28
C ASP A 220 23.83 4.60 -2.63
N PRO A 221 24.43 5.38 -1.70
CA PRO A 221 24.72 6.80 -1.89
C PRO A 221 25.60 7.08 -3.13
N ALA A 222 26.55 6.20 -3.44
CA ALA A 222 27.44 6.36 -4.58
C ALA A 222 26.67 6.29 -5.91
N VAL A 223 25.69 5.39 -6.03
CA VAL A 223 24.79 5.29 -7.19
C VAL A 223 23.93 6.55 -7.29
N GLY A 224 23.38 7.02 -6.16
CA GLY A 224 22.61 8.25 -6.11
C GLY A 224 23.41 9.45 -6.61
N ALA A 225 24.61 9.67 -6.08
CA ALA A 225 25.50 10.74 -6.52
C ALA A 225 25.85 10.68 -8.01
N TYR A 226 26.06 9.47 -8.55
CA TYR A 226 26.34 9.29 -9.97
C TYR A 226 25.13 9.66 -10.85
N VAL A 227 23.93 9.30 -10.45
CA VAL A 227 22.68 9.64 -11.18
C VAL A 227 22.41 11.14 -11.09
N GLU A 228 22.59 11.74 -9.93
CA GLU A 228 22.40 13.18 -9.71
C GLU A 228 23.46 14.05 -10.44
N ALA A 229 24.62 13.50 -10.75
CA ALA A 229 25.64 14.17 -11.57
C ALA A 229 25.28 14.26 -13.07
N ASP A 230 24.13 13.69 -13.49
CA ASP A 230 23.61 13.91 -14.83
C ASP A 230 23.16 15.39 -14.96
N PRO A 231 23.57 16.11 -16.03
CA PRO A 231 23.26 17.53 -16.18
C PRO A 231 21.74 17.82 -16.22
N ASP A 232 20.93 16.86 -16.66
CA ASP A 232 19.47 17.01 -16.77
C ASP A 232 18.72 16.54 -15.51
N PHE A 233 19.41 15.89 -14.57
CA PHE A 233 18.76 15.33 -13.38
C PHE A 233 18.02 16.39 -12.54
N GLY A 234 18.66 17.49 -12.23
CA GLY A 234 18.09 18.54 -11.40
C GLY A 234 16.79 19.09 -11.99
N ALA A 235 16.84 19.45 -13.28
CA ALA A 235 15.69 19.99 -13.99
C ALA A 235 14.56 18.95 -14.17
N PHE A 236 14.92 17.70 -14.37
CA PHE A 236 13.95 16.60 -14.45
C PHE A 236 13.26 16.37 -13.11
N PHE A 237 14.04 16.25 -12.02
CA PHE A 237 13.50 15.96 -10.70
C PHE A 237 12.61 17.08 -10.17
N GLU A 238 12.97 18.33 -10.41
CA GLU A 238 12.16 19.49 -10.05
C GLU A 238 10.79 19.47 -10.77
N ARG A 239 10.78 19.22 -12.07
CA ARG A 239 9.53 19.13 -12.84
C ARG A 239 8.69 17.93 -12.45
N LEU A 240 9.32 16.77 -12.22
CA LEU A 240 8.64 15.56 -11.77
C LEU A 240 7.96 15.80 -10.42
N SER A 241 8.72 16.26 -9.42
CA SER A 241 8.19 16.49 -8.08
C SER A 241 7.10 17.56 -8.08
N GLY A 242 7.30 18.66 -8.82
CA GLY A 242 6.31 19.71 -8.97
C GLY A 242 5.01 19.24 -9.62
N MET A 243 5.09 18.41 -10.68
CA MET A 243 3.94 17.79 -11.31
C MET A 243 3.18 16.88 -10.33
N ILE A 244 3.89 16.01 -9.60
CA ILE A 244 3.25 15.12 -8.64
C ILE A 244 2.57 15.91 -7.52
N LEU A 245 3.24 16.92 -6.96
CA LEU A 245 2.67 17.80 -5.93
C LEU A 245 1.44 18.58 -6.42
N LEU A 246 1.34 18.86 -7.71
CA LEU A 246 0.16 19.46 -8.33
C LEU A 246 -0.99 18.46 -8.46
N LEU A 247 -0.70 17.20 -8.84
CA LEU A 247 -1.69 16.16 -9.10
C LEU A 247 -2.31 15.58 -7.83
N LEU A 248 -1.51 15.33 -6.78
CA LEU A 248 -1.99 14.65 -5.58
C LEU A 248 -3.19 15.34 -4.90
N PRO A 249 -3.23 16.68 -4.70
CA PRO A 249 -4.40 17.35 -4.16
C PRO A 249 -5.64 17.22 -5.07
N ARG A 250 -5.45 17.18 -6.39
CA ARG A 250 -6.54 16.99 -7.34
C ARG A 250 -7.12 15.59 -7.28
N PHE A 251 -6.27 14.55 -7.24
CA PHE A 251 -6.70 13.18 -7.01
C PHE A 251 -7.51 13.03 -5.72
N GLN A 252 -7.08 13.70 -4.66
CA GLN A 252 -7.81 13.71 -3.39
C GLN A 252 -9.17 14.41 -3.51
N GLN A 253 -9.25 15.55 -4.22
CA GLN A 253 -10.50 16.29 -4.46
C GLN A 253 -11.50 15.48 -5.28
N GLU A 254 -11.03 14.66 -6.23
CA GLU A 254 -11.86 13.73 -7.01
C GLU A 254 -12.29 12.48 -6.22
N GLY A 255 -11.92 12.39 -4.93
CA GLY A 255 -12.29 11.28 -4.08
C GLY A 255 -11.38 10.04 -4.21
N LYS A 256 -10.26 10.15 -4.94
CA LYS A 256 -9.30 9.07 -5.10
C LYS A 256 -8.67 8.73 -3.73
N LYS A 257 -8.60 7.45 -3.40
CA LYS A 257 -8.13 6.97 -2.10
C LYS A 257 -6.67 6.52 -2.14
N TYR A 258 -6.17 6.19 -3.31
CA TYR A 258 -4.79 5.78 -3.56
C TYR A 258 -4.29 6.39 -4.86
N ALA A 259 -2.98 6.63 -4.95
CA ALA A 259 -2.29 7.02 -6.17
C ALA A 259 -0.97 6.26 -6.26
N THR A 260 -0.72 5.70 -7.43
CA THR A 260 0.52 4.96 -7.70
C THR A 260 1.33 5.68 -8.77
N ILE A 261 2.54 6.10 -8.42
CA ILE A 261 3.49 6.73 -9.33
C ILE A 261 4.64 5.75 -9.58
N ALA A 262 4.82 5.34 -10.82
CA ALA A 262 5.82 4.38 -11.22
C ALA A 262 6.97 5.06 -11.96
N ILE A 263 8.21 4.79 -11.54
CA ILE A 263 9.42 5.28 -12.20
C ILE A 263 10.14 4.07 -12.82
N GLY A 264 10.37 4.11 -14.12
CA GLY A 264 11.00 3.01 -14.86
C GLY A 264 12.42 3.32 -15.31
N CYS A 265 13.28 2.30 -15.25
CA CYS A 265 14.57 2.32 -15.93
C CYS A 265 14.82 0.97 -16.63
N THR A 266 15.99 0.75 -17.23
CA THR A 266 16.27 -0.48 -17.99
C THR A 266 16.23 -1.72 -17.11
N GLY A 267 16.90 -1.71 -15.96
CA GLY A 267 16.99 -2.86 -15.05
C GLY A 267 16.20 -2.71 -13.75
N GLY A 268 15.49 -1.59 -13.52
CA GLY A 268 14.71 -1.37 -12.29
C GLY A 268 15.54 -1.34 -11.00
N ARG A 269 16.87 -1.19 -11.10
CA ARG A 269 17.78 -1.45 -9.99
C ARG A 269 18.55 -0.21 -9.50
N HIS A 270 18.84 0.74 -10.39
CA HIS A 270 19.68 1.91 -10.07
C HIS A 270 18.89 3.22 -10.14
N ARG A 271 18.72 3.79 -11.35
CA ARG A 271 18.11 5.12 -11.58
C ARG A 271 16.70 5.25 -11.02
N SER A 272 15.82 4.31 -11.36
CA SER A 272 14.42 4.31 -10.90
C SER A 272 14.31 4.17 -9.39
N VAL A 273 15.14 3.34 -8.77
CA VAL A 273 15.18 3.16 -7.31
C VAL A 273 15.59 4.46 -6.64
N HIS A 274 16.70 5.08 -7.07
CA HIS A 274 17.17 6.34 -6.50
C HIS A 274 16.13 7.47 -6.61
N ILE A 275 15.49 7.62 -7.79
CA ILE A 275 14.47 8.65 -8.00
C ILE A 275 13.25 8.42 -7.12
N VAL A 276 12.80 7.16 -6.97
CA VAL A 276 11.69 6.79 -6.08
C VAL A 276 12.00 7.18 -4.63
N GLU A 277 13.18 6.85 -4.11
CA GLU A 277 13.57 7.19 -2.75
C GLU A 277 13.65 8.71 -2.53
N LYS A 278 14.25 9.44 -3.47
CA LYS A 278 14.34 10.90 -3.40
C LYS A 278 12.96 11.56 -3.48
N LEU A 279 12.08 11.06 -4.35
CA LEU A 279 10.70 11.56 -4.45
C LEU A 279 9.89 11.25 -3.19
N ALA A 280 10.08 10.06 -2.61
CA ALA A 280 9.44 9.68 -1.34
C ALA A 280 9.82 10.64 -0.21
N ALA A 281 11.11 10.96 -0.08
CA ALA A 281 11.58 11.93 0.89
C ALA A 281 10.96 13.31 0.68
N THR A 282 10.91 13.79 -0.57
CA THR A 282 10.31 15.08 -0.93
C THR A 282 8.82 15.15 -0.60
N LEU A 283 8.05 14.13 -0.97
CA LEU A 283 6.61 14.08 -0.71
C LEU A 283 6.31 13.93 0.78
N SER A 284 7.10 13.14 1.52
CA SER A 284 6.95 12.99 2.97
C SER A 284 7.19 14.30 3.72
N GLN A 285 8.18 15.12 3.29
CA GLN A 285 8.45 16.44 3.87
C GLN A 285 7.28 17.42 3.66
N THR A 286 6.47 17.22 2.60
CA THR A 286 5.26 18.03 2.34
C THR A 286 4.00 17.45 2.99
N GLY A 287 4.14 16.43 3.84
CA GLY A 287 3.05 15.88 4.64
C GLY A 287 2.26 14.74 3.98
N TRP A 288 2.66 14.29 2.78
CA TRP A 288 2.03 13.14 2.15
C TRP A 288 2.47 11.83 2.79
N ARG A 289 1.53 10.91 2.95
CA ARG A 289 1.81 9.54 3.38
C ARG A 289 2.27 8.72 2.18
N VAL A 290 3.55 8.33 2.17
CA VAL A 290 4.17 7.67 1.02
C VAL A 290 4.67 6.29 1.41
N THR A 291 4.46 5.32 0.53
CA THR A 291 5.04 3.97 0.59
C THR A 291 5.89 3.75 -0.65
N THR A 292 7.08 3.16 -0.51
CA THR A 292 7.96 2.81 -1.64
C THR A 292 7.97 1.30 -1.89
N THR A 293 8.01 0.92 -3.16
CA THR A 293 8.16 -0.48 -3.59
C THR A 293 9.16 -0.56 -4.73
N HIS A 294 10.20 -1.39 -4.57
CA HIS A 294 11.20 -1.63 -5.60
C HIS A 294 11.00 -3.03 -6.18
N ARG A 295 10.26 -3.11 -7.28
CA ARG A 295 9.78 -4.37 -7.84
C ARG A 295 10.90 -5.39 -8.11
N GLU A 296 11.99 -4.96 -8.74
CA GLU A 296 13.11 -5.83 -9.07
C GLU A 296 13.98 -6.16 -7.86
N LEU A 297 14.23 -5.20 -6.96
CA LEU A 297 15.01 -5.48 -5.74
C LEU A 297 14.27 -6.44 -4.82
N ALA A 298 12.94 -6.33 -4.75
CA ALA A 298 12.12 -7.25 -3.97
C ALA A 298 12.19 -8.70 -4.51
N ARG A 299 12.25 -8.87 -5.82
CA ARG A 299 12.48 -10.19 -6.47
C ARG A 299 13.85 -10.78 -6.12
N GLU A 300 14.87 -9.94 -5.96
CA GLU A 300 16.22 -10.33 -5.54
C GLU A 300 16.36 -10.54 -4.02
N GLY A 301 15.29 -10.34 -3.24
CA GLY A 301 15.32 -10.45 -1.79
C GLY A 301 15.95 -9.24 -1.08
N ILE A 302 16.19 -8.16 -1.80
CA ILE A 302 16.72 -6.90 -1.24
C ILE A 302 15.53 -6.07 -0.79
N VAL A 303 15.38 -5.86 0.53
CA VAL A 303 14.30 -5.06 1.11
C VAL A 303 14.73 -3.60 1.15
N GLY A 304 13.85 -2.68 0.68
CA GLY A 304 14.07 -1.24 0.77
C GLY A 304 14.16 -0.73 2.21
N ARG A 305 14.70 0.48 2.41
CA ARG A 305 14.79 1.14 3.73
C ARG A 305 13.40 1.32 4.33
N LYS A 306 13.28 1.13 5.66
CA LYS A 306 12.05 1.43 6.40
C LYS A 306 11.78 2.93 6.38
N PRO A 307 10.52 3.39 6.32
CA PRO A 307 10.17 4.81 6.40
C PRO A 307 10.72 5.53 7.64
N GLN A 308 10.98 4.80 8.72
CA GLN A 308 11.60 5.31 9.96
C GLN A 308 13.06 5.80 9.77
N ASP A 309 13.76 5.29 8.76
CA ASP A 309 15.15 5.67 8.45
C ASP A 309 15.25 6.99 7.67
N LEU A 310 14.10 7.55 7.24
CA LEU A 310 13.99 8.81 6.47
C LEU A 310 13.77 10.04 7.36
N ILE A 311 13.57 9.87 8.67
CA ILE A 311 13.48 10.98 9.63
C ILE A 311 14.91 11.32 10.05
N PRO A 312 15.42 12.52 9.78
CA PRO A 312 16.73 12.93 10.31
C PRO A 312 16.67 12.87 11.85
N PRO A 313 17.73 12.41 12.53
CA PRO A 313 17.77 12.41 13.99
C PRO A 313 17.49 13.83 14.46
N GLY A 314 16.39 14.00 15.20
CA GLY A 314 15.95 15.28 15.73
C GLY A 314 17.10 15.93 16.49
N GLY A 315 17.45 17.14 16.10
CA GLY A 315 18.40 17.96 16.84
C GLY A 315 17.89 18.12 18.28
N ALA A 316 18.64 17.54 19.22
CA ALA A 316 18.42 17.76 20.63
C ALA A 316 18.59 19.26 20.91
N ASP A 317 17.54 19.91 21.35
CA ASP A 317 17.49 21.28 21.80
C ASP A 317 18.58 21.52 22.82
N ALA A 318 19.58 22.31 22.43
CA ALA A 318 20.48 22.98 23.36
C ALA A 318 19.74 24.21 23.91
N VAL A 319 19.06 24.05 25.02
CA VAL A 319 18.60 25.15 25.84
C VAL A 319 19.83 25.74 26.52
N PRO A 320 20.20 27.00 26.29
CA PRO A 320 21.29 27.63 27.05
C PRO A 320 20.83 27.93 28.49
N ALA A 321 21.52 27.34 29.46
CA ALA A 321 21.34 27.65 30.87
C ALA A 321 21.63 29.12 31.11
N SER A 322 20.62 29.89 31.49
CA SER A 322 20.72 31.25 32.03
C SER A 322 21.40 31.18 33.40
N LYS A 323 22.60 31.75 33.50
CA LYS A 323 23.23 32.04 34.76
C LYS A 323 22.47 33.21 35.43
N ALA A 324 21.81 32.94 36.53
CA ALA A 324 21.43 33.97 37.49
C ALA A 324 22.58 34.22 38.43
N THR A 325 23.10 35.43 38.40
CA THR A 325 24.02 36.00 39.38
C THR A 325 23.23 36.82 40.39
N SER A 326 23.63 36.65 41.64
CA SER A 326 23.39 37.43 42.87
C SER A 326 22.15 37.12 43.64
#